data_fbe70d7f7ba59a179bb3c85b5afef4dd
#
_entry.id   fbe70d7f7ba59a179bb3c85b5afef4dd
#
_cell.length_a   1.000
_cell.length_b   1.000
_cell.length_c   1.000
_cell.angle_alpha   90.00
_cell.angle_beta   90.00
_cell.angle_gamma   90.00
#
_symmetry.space_group_name_H-M   'P 1'
#
loop_
_entity.id
_entity.type
_entity.pdbx_description
1 polymer ?
#
loop_
_entity_poly.entity_id
_entity_poly.type
_entity_poly.pdbx_seq_one_letter_code
_entity_poly.pdbx_strand_id
1 'polypeptide(L)'
;MDLEDSHNHFCIYCGSKLIPNQSFCFKCGKEVYQHQPQLNSTNSPQNDRLKKIEREYNLKQEKAMQLIGKFFSNDPVGYGKFESTIKKSNQLFSNQLFIVKKMMDLDMDDNELLKQEIDNKLDVLESFNDKLEELINELVINVSHNKNDDEEINNLFNDMDELIDSVKKY
;
A
#
# COMPACT_ATOMS: atom_id res chain seq x y z
N MET A 1 21.53 -22.28 -25.92
CA MET A 1 21.37 -23.10 -24.69
C MET A 1 20.30 -22.44 -23.89
N ASP A 2 19.05 -22.83 -24.21
CA ASP A 2 17.85 -22.25 -23.67
C ASP A 2 17.57 -22.92 -22.33
N LEU A 3 17.62 -22.12 -21.24
CA LEU A 3 17.18 -22.56 -19.92
C LEU A 3 15.67 -22.45 -19.87
N GLU A 4 15.00 -23.55 -20.21
CA GLU A 4 13.56 -23.71 -19.96
C GLU A 4 13.32 -23.78 -18.45
N ASP A 5 12.78 -22.68 -17.89
CA ASP A 5 12.21 -22.67 -16.55
C ASP A 5 10.95 -23.52 -16.53
N SER A 6 11.14 -24.82 -16.33
CA SER A 6 10.02 -25.76 -16.16
C SER A 6 9.41 -25.59 -14.75
N HIS A 7 8.48 -24.65 -14.59
CA HIS A 7 7.63 -24.57 -13.41
C HIS A 7 6.77 -25.83 -13.35
N ASN A 8 7.15 -26.78 -12.49
CA ASN A 8 6.37 -27.99 -12.23
C ASN A 8 5.09 -27.63 -11.49
N HIS A 9 3.97 -27.56 -12.21
CA HIS A 9 2.64 -27.36 -11.62
C HIS A 9 2.05 -28.69 -11.19
N PHE A 10 1.54 -28.75 -9.94
CA PHE A 10 0.86 -29.92 -9.37
C PHE A 10 -0.61 -29.60 -9.07
N CYS A 11 -1.47 -30.59 -9.25
CA CYS A 11 -2.88 -30.46 -8.90
C CYS A 11 -3.06 -30.27 -7.38
N ILE A 12 -3.71 -29.18 -6.97
CA ILE A 12 -3.96 -28.87 -5.56
C ILE A 12 -4.89 -29.87 -4.86
N TYR A 13 -5.65 -30.66 -5.64
CA TYR A 13 -6.61 -31.63 -5.11
C TYR A 13 -6.05 -33.04 -4.97
N CYS A 14 -5.12 -33.45 -5.82
CA CYS A 14 -4.61 -34.83 -5.81
C CYS A 14 -3.09 -34.96 -5.91
N GLY A 15 -2.36 -33.84 -5.97
CA GLY A 15 -0.90 -33.82 -6.03
C GLY A 15 -0.28 -34.35 -7.34
N SER A 16 -1.07 -34.68 -8.37
CA SER A 16 -0.52 -35.15 -9.64
C SER A 16 0.06 -34.00 -10.46
N LYS A 17 1.13 -34.28 -11.19
CA LYS A 17 1.76 -33.30 -12.09
C LYS A 17 0.78 -32.91 -13.20
N LEU A 18 0.67 -31.61 -13.45
CA LEU A 18 -0.18 -31.06 -14.50
C LEU A 18 0.62 -30.81 -15.77
N ILE A 19 -0.01 -30.97 -16.90
CA ILE A 19 0.54 -30.60 -18.21
C ILE A 19 0.21 -29.11 -18.45
N PRO A 20 1.10 -28.32 -19.03
CA PRO A 20 0.84 -26.92 -19.35
C PRO A 20 -0.45 -26.77 -20.17
N ASN A 21 -1.24 -25.74 -19.85
CA ASN A 21 -2.51 -25.39 -20.54
C ASN A 21 -3.68 -26.38 -20.36
N GLN A 22 -3.68 -27.20 -19.31
CA GLN A 22 -4.83 -28.03 -18.96
C GLN A 22 -5.85 -27.27 -18.10
N SER A 23 -7.12 -27.32 -18.49
CA SER A 23 -8.24 -26.81 -17.69
C SER A 23 -8.70 -27.80 -16.60
N PHE A 24 -8.40 -29.10 -16.74
CA PHE A 24 -8.81 -30.15 -15.81
C PHE A 24 -7.66 -31.11 -15.51
N CYS A 25 -7.56 -31.55 -14.28
CA CYS A 25 -6.60 -32.58 -13.90
C CYS A 25 -7.04 -33.94 -14.48
N PHE A 26 -6.20 -34.54 -15.31
CA PHE A 26 -6.49 -35.82 -15.94
C PHE A 26 -6.61 -36.98 -14.94
N LYS A 27 -6.06 -36.84 -13.73
CA LYS A 27 -6.08 -37.89 -12.72
C LYS A 27 -7.30 -37.85 -11.79
N CYS A 28 -7.77 -36.65 -11.40
CA CYS A 28 -8.91 -36.50 -10.50
C CYS A 28 -10.13 -35.81 -11.13
N GLY A 29 -10.04 -35.38 -12.39
CA GLY A 29 -11.11 -34.74 -13.14
C GLY A 29 -11.53 -33.36 -12.66
N LYS A 30 -10.90 -32.85 -11.58
CA LYS A 30 -11.23 -31.53 -11.06
C LYS A 30 -10.62 -30.44 -11.92
N GLU A 31 -11.38 -29.35 -12.06
CA GLU A 31 -10.93 -28.15 -12.75
C GLU A 31 -9.71 -27.56 -12.03
N VAL A 32 -8.64 -27.39 -12.76
CA VAL A 32 -7.40 -26.82 -12.28
C VAL A 32 -7.23 -25.47 -12.96
N TYR A 33 -7.65 -24.43 -12.28
CA TYR A 33 -7.27 -23.09 -12.69
C TYR A 33 -5.75 -22.99 -12.55
N GLN A 34 -5.05 -23.03 -13.66
CA GLN A 34 -3.72 -22.49 -13.70
C GLN A 34 -3.90 -21.00 -13.44
N HIS A 35 -3.78 -20.60 -12.18
CA HIS A 35 -3.37 -19.25 -11.88
C HIS A 35 -1.95 -19.10 -12.46
N GLN A 36 -1.88 -18.95 -13.77
CA GLN A 36 -0.89 -18.01 -14.26
C GLN A 36 -1.28 -16.72 -13.54
N PRO A 37 -0.36 -16.06 -12.82
CA PRO A 37 -0.49 -14.64 -12.71
C PRO A 37 -0.47 -14.18 -14.17
N GLN A 38 -1.65 -13.95 -14.75
CA GLN A 38 -1.72 -13.03 -15.85
C GLN A 38 -1.13 -11.77 -15.24
N LEU A 39 0.15 -11.55 -15.52
CA LEU A 39 0.65 -10.20 -15.69
C LEU A 39 -0.19 -9.63 -16.87
N ASN A 40 -1.46 -9.37 -16.60
CA ASN A 40 -2.15 -8.30 -17.24
C ASN A 40 -1.47 -7.07 -16.65
N SER A 41 -0.28 -6.79 -17.14
CA SER A 41 0.24 -5.45 -17.19
C SER A 41 -0.67 -4.69 -18.17
N THR A 42 -1.93 -4.48 -17.73
CA THR A 42 -2.65 -3.33 -18.18
C THR A 42 -1.80 -2.17 -17.70
N ASN A 43 -0.99 -1.60 -18.58
CA ASN A 43 -0.36 -0.30 -18.41
C ASN A 43 -1.47 0.76 -18.38
N SER A 44 -2.38 0.63 -17.39
CA SER A 44 -3.35 1.68 -17.15
C SER A 44 -2.64 2.78 -16.37
N PRO A 45 -2.89 4.05 -16.69
CA PRO A 45 -2.34 5.20 -15.95
C PRO A 45 -2.59 5.07 -14.43
N GLN A 46 -3.71 4.50 -14.03
CA GLN A 46 -4.07 4.26 -12.64
C GLN A 46 -3.15 3.23 -11.95
N ASN A 47 -2.73 2.18 -12.66
CA ASN A 47 -1.82 1.18 -12.12
C ASN A 47 -0.41 1.77 -11.88
N ASP A 48 0.07 2.59 -12.81
CA ASP A 48 1.37 3.26 -12.64
C ASP A 48 1.30 4.31 -11.52
N ARG A 49 0.18 5.03 -11.39
CA ARG A 49 -0.10 5.95 -10.29
C ARG A 49 -0.08 5.21 -8.95
N LEU A 50 -0.79 4.08 -8.84
CA LEU A 50 -0.84 3.26 -7.62
C LEU A 50 0.55 2.77 -7.19
N LYS A 51 1.34 2.24 -8.13
CA LYS A 51 2.71 1.78 -7.86
C LYS A 51 3.62 2.91 -7.38
N LYS A 52 3.46 4.11 -7.93
CA LYS A 52 4.19 5.30 -7.50
C LYS A 52 3.82 5.66 -6.07
N ILE A 53 2.53 5.77 -5.77
CA ILE A 53 1.99 6.10 -4.44
C ILE A 53 2.51 5.11 -3.38
N GLU A 54 2.38 3.80 -3.64
CA GLU A 54 2.82 2.74 -2.72
C GLU A 54 4.33 2.85 -2.40
N ARG A 55 5.15 3.07 -3.42
CA ARG A 55 6.60 3.21 -3.25
C ARG A 55 6.96 4.47 -2.45
N GLU A 56 6.35 5.61 -2.78
CA GLU A 56 6.60 6.87 -2.10
C GLU A 56 6.17 6.80 -0.63
N TYR A 57 5.01 6.21 -0.35
CA TYR A 57 4.52 6.03 1.01
C TYR A 57 5.50 5.22 1.87
N ASN A 58 5.96 4.08 1.36
CA ASN A 58 6.88 3.22 2.11
C ASN A 58 8.20 3.94 2.43
N LEU A 59 8.76 4.70 1.48
CA LEU A 59 9.98 5.48 1.69
C LEU A 59 9.78 6.61 2.70
N LYS A 60 8.66 7.32 2.61
CA LYS A 60 8.32 8.43 3.52
C LYS A 60 8.05 7.92 4.93
N GLN A 61 7.32 6.82 5.07
CA GLN A 61 7.04 6.20 6.36
C GLN A 61 8.32 5.77 7.08
N GLU A 62 9.24 5.13 6.37
CA GLU A 62 10.52 4.72 6.94
C GLU A 62 11.33 5.94 7.39
N LYS A 63 11.39 6.99 6.56
CA LYS A 63 12.07 8.25 6.89
C LYS A 63 11.44 8.95 8.09
N ALA A 64 10.11 9.01 8.16
CA ALA A 64 9.39 9.59 9.29
C ALA A 64 9.75 8.88 10.59
N MET A 65 9.71 7.54 10.62
CA MET A 65 10.07 6.76 11.80
C MET A 65 11.53 6.99 12.26
N GLN A 66 12.47 7.14 11.34
CA GLN A 66 13.86 7.45 11.67
C GLN A 66 14.02 8.84 12.30
N LEU A 67 13.31 9.85 11.77
CA LEU A 67 13.34 11.22 12.28
C LEU A 67 12.67 11.31 13.65
N ILE A 68 11.55 10.64 13.83
CA ILE A 68 10.83 10.55 15.11
C ILE A 68 11.75 10.00 16.21
N GLY A 69 12.46 8.90 15.92
CA GLY A 69 13.42 8.33 16.85
C GLY A 69 14.53 9.29 17.27
N LYS A 70 14.92 10.23 16.39
CA LYS A 70 15.90 11.28 16.69
C LYS A 70 15.28 12.44 17.49
N PHE A 71 14.11 12.90 17.08
CA PHE A 71 13.42 14.03 17.69
C PHE A 71 13.01 13.72 19.14
N PHE A 72 12.37 12.57 19.36
CA PHE A 72 11.90 12.14 20.67
C PHE A 72 12.88 11.20 21.41
N SER A 73 14.19 11.33 21.16
CA SER A 73 15.20 10.48 21.80
C SER A 73 15.14 10.51 23.33
N ASN A 74 14.69 11.64 23.92
CA ASN A 74 14.58 11.87 25.36
C ASN A 74 13.13 11.95 25.87
N ASP A 75 12.14 11.74 25.01
CA ASP A 75 10.70 11.75 25.35
C ASP A 75 10.01 10.47 24.90
N PRO A 76 9.97 9.43 25.77
CA PRO A 76 9.30 8.16 25.44
C PRO A 76 7.78 8.30 25.25
N VAL A 77 7.15 9.29 25.87
CA VAL A 77 5.69 9.51 25.77
C VAL A 77 5.35 10.10 24.40
N GLY A 78 6.06 11.13 23.98
CA GLY A 78 5.95 11.70 22.63
C GLY A 78 6.23 10.67 21.57
N TYR A 79 7.32 9.91 21.71
CA TYR A 79 7.63 8.81 20.79
C TYR A 79 6.50 7.80 20.65
N GLY A 80 5.92 7.36 21.79
CA GLY A 80 4.84 6.36 21.77
C GLY A 80 3.56 6.87 21.09
N LYS A 81 3.20 8.14 21.30
CA LYS A 81 2.05 8.77 20.62
C LYS A 81 2.27 8.77 19.09
N PHE A 82 3.44 9.16 18.69
CA PHE A 82 3.87 9.21 17.29
C PHE A 82 3.81 7.84 16.60
N GLU A 83 4.52 6.88 17.20
CA GLU A 83 4.56 5.53 16.70
C GLU A 83 3.14 4.97 16.52
N SER A 84 2.23 5.26 17.46
CA SER A 84 0.83 4.84 17.39
C SER A 84 0.11 5.45 16.20
N THR A 85 0.26 6.76 15.94
CA THR A 85 -0.38 7.44 14.81
C THR A 85 0.15 6.93 13.48
N ILE A 86 1.47 6.76 13.34
CA ILE A 86 2.05 6.17 12.12
C ILE A 86 1.57 4.73 11.90
N LYS A 87 1.49 3.91 12.95
CA LYS A 87 0.96 2.55 12.83
C LYS A 87 -0.50 2.52 12.36
N LYS A 88 -1.35 3.41 12.89
CA LYS A 88 -2.75 3.54 12.44
C LYS A 88 -2.83 3.98 10.99
N SER A 89 -2.02 4.99 10.60
CA SER A 89 -1.93 5.45 9.21
C SER A 89 -1.54 4.31 8.27
N ASN A 90 -0.49 3.55 8.61
CA ASN A 90 -0.03 2.41 7.83
C ASN A 90 -1.11 1.34 7.64
N GLN A 91 -1.85 1.04 8.70
CA GLN A 91 -2.93 0.05 8.63
C GLN A 91 -4.03 0.50 7.67
N LEU A 92 -4.44 1.76 7.74
CA LEU A 92 -5.47 2.31 6.85
C LEU A 92 -4.99 2.42 5.41
N PHE A 93 -3.77 2.94 5.21
CA PHE A 93 -3.15 3.00 3.89
C PHE A 93 -3.11 1.61 3.23
N SER A 94 -2.65 0.60 3.97
CA SER A 94 -2.58 -0.79 3.48
C SER A 94 -3.96 -1.35 3.15
N ASN A 95 -4.98 -1.04 3.95
CA ASN A 95 -6.36 -1.45 3.68
C ASN A 95 -6.91 -0.79 2.42
N GLN A 96 -6.72 0.53 2.25
CA GLN A 96 -7.16 1.24 1.05
C GLN A 96 -6.41 0.76 -0.19
N LEU A 97 -5.10 0.55 -0.09
CA LEU A 97 -4.28 -0.01 -1.15
C LEU A 97 -4.80 -1.39 -1.60
N PHE A 98 -5.15 -2.26 -0.64
CA PHE A 98 -5.73 -3.57 -0.94
C PHE A 98 -7.07 -3.44 -1.67
N ILE A 99 -7.95 -2.52 -1.22
CA ILE A 99 -9.24 -2.28 -1.87
C ILE A 99 -9.04 -1.82 -3.31
N VAL A 100 -8.16 -0.83 -3.54
CA VAL A 100 -7.86 -0.32 -4.89
C VAL A 100 -7.33 -1.43 -5.79
N LYS A 101 -6.38 -2.24 -5.31
CA LYS A 101 -5.86 -3.40 -6.07
C LYS A 101 -6.99 -4.37 -6.45
N LYS A 102 -7.91 -4.66 -5.52
CA LYS A 102 -9.08 -5.52 -5.79
C LYS A 102 -10.05 -4.90 -6.79
N MET A 103 -10.27 -3.59 -6.72
CA MET A 103 -11.13 -2.90 -7.70
C MET A 103 -10.50 -2.92 -9.10
N MET A 104 -9.17 -2.78 -9.19
CA MET A 104 -8.45 -2.84 -10.47
C MET A 104 -8.42 -4.27 -11.08
N ASP A 105 -8.57 -5.31 -10.26
CA ASP A 105 -8.69 -6.70 -10.73
C ASP A 105 -10.07 -6.99 -11.37
N LEU A 106 -11.06 -6.10 -11.20
CA LEU A 106 -12.35 -6.22 -11.84
C LEU A 106 -12.27 -5.76 -13.29
N ASP A 107 -13.18 -6.26 -14.13
CA ASP A 107 -13.25 -5.85 -15.53
C ASP A 107 -13.74 -4.39 -15.61
N MET A 108 -12.84 -3.51 -16.05
CA MET A 108 -13.05 -2.05 -16.05
C MET A 108 -13.41 -1.46 -17.41
N ASP A 109 -13.39 -2.25 -18.47
CA ASP A 109 -13.41 -1.71 -19.83
C ASP A 109 -14.65 -0.84 -20.12
N ASP A 110 -15.79 -1.15 -19.50
CA ASP A 110 -17.05 -0.41 -19.69
C ASP A 110 -17.62 0.23 -18.41
N ASN A 111 -16.88 0.22 -17.27
CA ASN A 111 -17.41 0.69 -16.00
C ASN A 111 -16.79 2.04 -15.54
N GLU A 112 -17.35 3.14 -16.05
CA GLU A 112 -16.90 4.50 -15.73
C GLU A 112 -17.05 4.85 -14.25
N LEU A 113 -18.08 4.34 -13.58
CA LEU A 113 -18.29 4.56 -12.13
C LEU A 113 -17.19 3.89 -11.31
N LEU A 114 -16.75 2.69 -11.72
CA LEU A 114 -15.66 1.99 -11.04
C LEU A 114 -14.34 2.72 -11.23
N LYS A 115 -14.07 3.23 -12.43
CA LYS A 115 -12.87 4.06 -12.71
C LYS A 115 -12.84 5.30 -11.81
N GLN A 116 -13.97 6.01 -11.72
CA GLN A 116 -14.07 7.20 -10.88
C GLN A 116 -13.87 6.87 -9.39
N GLU A 117 -14.40 5.75 -8.91
CA GLU A 117 -14.21 5.34 -7.52
C GLU A 117 -12.75 4.95 -7.23
N ILE A 118 -12.07 4.32 -8.19
CA ILE A 118 -10.63 4.06 -8.10
C ILE A 118 -9.85 5.36 -7.99
N ASP A 119 -10.14 6.35 -8.84
CA ASP A 119 -9.47 7.64 -8.81
C ASP A 119 -9.67 8.36 -7.47
N ASN A 120 -10.90 8.36 -6.93
CA ASN A 120 -11.19 8.91 -5.61
C ASN A 120 -10.35 8.24 -4.50
N LYS A 121 -10.18 6.91 -4.57
CA LYS A 121 -9.37 6.19 -3.60
C LYS A 121 -7.87 6.42 -3.79
N LEU A 122 -7.41 6.62 -5.01
CA LEU A 122 -6.03 7.03 -5.28
C LEU A 122 -5.74 8.41 -4.71
N ASP A 123 -6.69 9.37 -4.82
CA ASP A 123 -6.57 10.70 -4.20
C ASP A 123 -6.44 10.60 -2.66
N VAL A 124 -7.20 9.70 -2.04
CA VAL A 124 -7.08 9.43 -0.60
C VAL A 124 -5.69 8.89 -0.25
N LEU A 125 -5.18 7.93 -1.03
CA LEU A 125 -3.83 7.38 -0.81
C LEU A 125 -2.73 8.44 -1.01
N GLU A 126 -2.88 9.35 -1.96
CA GLU A 126 -1.96 10.49 -2.13
C GLU A 126 -2.01 11.44 -0.93
N SER A 127 -3.19 11.70 -0.36
CA SER A 127 -3.32 12.51 0.85
C SER A 127 -2.52 11.98 2.04
N PHE A 128 -2.39 10.65 2.18
CA PHE A 128 -1.48 10.07 3.18
C PHE A 128 -0.02 10.37 2.87
N ASN A 129 0.37 10.33 1.60
CA ASN A 129 1.73 10.68 1.18
C ASN A 129 2.07 12.15 1.48
N ASP A 130 1.12 13.05 1.22
CA ASP A 130 1.30 14.49 1.44
C ASP A 130 1.44 14.80 2.93
N LYS A 131 0.60 14.20 3.77
CA LYS A 131 0.69 14.39 5.22
C LYS A 131 1.99 13.83 5.82
N LEU A 132 2.46 12.68 5.31
CA LEU A 132 3.79 12.18 5.71
C LEU A 132 4.92 13.11 5.27
N GLU A 133 4.82 13.72 4.10
CA GLU A 133 5.83 14.66 3.61
C GLU A 133 5.86 15.93 4.45
N GLU A 134 4.72 16.53 4.77
CA GLU A 134 4.59 17.66 5.68
C GLU A 134 5.23 17.34 7.03
N LEU A 135 4.91 16.21 7.62
CA LEU A 135 5.48 15.75 8.88
C LEU A 135 7.01 15.58 8.80
N ILE A 136 7.52 14.96 7.74
CA ILE A 136 8.96 14.78 7.54
C ILE A 136 9.66 16.13 7.45
N ASN A 137 9.09 17.08 6.72
CA ASN A 137 9.68 18.41 6.55
C ASN A 137 9.74 19.16 7.88
N GLU A 138 8.67 19.12 8.67
CA GLU A 138 8.63 19.74 9.98
C GLU A 138 9.63 19.10 10.96
N LEU A 139 9.69 17.76 10.99
CA LEU A 139 10.68 17.06 11.79
C LEU A 139 12.12 17.40 11.40
N VAL A 140 12.41 17.55 10.10
CA VAL A 140 13.74 17.95 9.63
C VAL A 140 14.09 19.37 10.09
N ILE A 141 13.15 20.31 9.99
CA ILE A 141 13.33 21.68 10.44
C ILE A 141 13.62 21.73 11.95
N ASN A 142 12.79 21.05 12.74
CA ASN A 142 12.92 21.03 14.19
C ASN A 142 14.23 20.36 14.65
N VAL A 143 14.59 19.22 14.08
CA VAL A 143 15.86 18.53 14.39
C VAL A 143 17.06 19.38 13.98
N SER A 144 16.98 20.10 12.84
CA SER A 144 18.10 20.92 12.34
C SER A 144 18.33 22.19 13.17
N HIS A 145 17.29 22.76 13.75
CA HIS A 145 17.37 24.00 14.52
C HIS A 145 17.48 23.82 16.03
N ASN A 146 17.52 22.56 16.52
CA ASN A 146 17.42 22.27 17.96
C ASN A 146 16.20 22.97 18.63
N LYS A 147 15.14 23.20 17.86
CA LYS A 147 13.87 23.72 18.35
C LYS A 147 13.01 22.56 18.80
N ASN A 148 12.53 22.64 20.03
CA ASN A 148 11.41 21.78 20.47
C ASN A 148 10.11 22.55 20.20
N ASP A 149 9.72 22.68 18.93
CA ASP A 149 8.43 23.28 18.60
C ASP A 149 7.38 22.16 18.58
N ASP A 150 6.99 21.74 19.79
CA ASP A 150 6.04 20.64 20.00
C ASP A 150 4.65 20.99 19.48
N GLU A 151 4.31 22.29 19.31
CA GLU A 151 2.99 22.74 18.90
C GLU A 151 2.73 22.45 17.42
N GLU A 152 3.66 22.81 16.51
CA GLU A 152 3.53 22.55 15.06
C GLU A 152 3.48 21.05 14.77
N ILE A 153 4.34 20.28 15.43
CA ILE A 153 4.36 18.83 15.30
C ILE A 153 3.06 18.20 15.82
N ASN A 154 2.53 18.66 16.95
CA ASN A 154 1.26 18.17 17.45
C ASN A 154 0.09 18.52 16.53
N ASN A 155 0.11 19.65 15.85
CA ASN A 155 -0.91 20.02 14.86
C ASN A 155 -0.90 19.06 13.67
N LEU A 156 0.29 18.72 13.15
CA LEU A 156 0.41 17.74 12.07
C LEU A 156 -0.11 16.33 12.45
N PHE A 157 0.01 15.98 13.75
CA PHE A 157 -0.59 14.71 14.21
C PHE A 157 -2.09 14.76 14.25
N ASN A 158 -2.63 15.87 14.71
CA ASN A 158 -4.08 16.06 14.70
C ASN A 158 -4.60 16.00 13.27
N ASP A 159 -3.93 16.61 12.32
CA ASP A 159 -4.28 16.53 10.89
C ASP A 159 -4.21 15.09 10.35
N MET A 160 -3.19 14.31 10.76
CA MET A 160 -3.12 12.89 10.39
C MET A 160 -4.24 12.07 11.04
N ASP A 161 -4.55 12.30 12.31
CA ASP A 161 -5.67 11.61 12.97
C ASP A 161 -7.02 11.99 12.34
N GLU A 162 -7.22 13.25 11.93
CA GLU A 162 -8.41 13.69 11.17
C GLU A 162 -8.51 13.00 9.80
N LEU A 163 -7.42 12.88 9.06
CA LEU A 163 -7.39 12.12 7.81
C LEU A 163 -7.76 10.66 8.04
N ILE A 164 -7.15 10.03 9.06
CA ILE A 164 -7.44 8.65 9.47
C ILE A 164 -8.93 8.46 9.77
N ASP A 165 -9.54 9.38 10.49
CA ASP A 165 -10.95 9.29 10.87
C ASP A 165 -11.90 9.60 9.71
N SER A 166 -11.50 10.45 8.76
CA SER A 166 -12.25 10.70 7.53
C SER A 166 -12.35 9.44 6.67
N VAL A 167 -11.24 8.72 6.52
CA VAL A 167 -11.16 7.49 5.70
C VAL A 167 -11.93 6.32 6.30
N LYS A 168 -12.07 6.25 7.62
CA LYS A 168 -12.85 5.19 8.29
C LYS A 168 -14.36 5.30 8.08
N LYS A 169 -14.85 6.47 7.68
CA LYS A 169 -16.29 6.73 7.49
C LYS A 169 -16.80 6.27 6.11
N TYR A 170 -15.91 5.86 5.22
CA TYR A 170 -16.19 5.35 3.89
C TYR A 170 -15.76 3.87 3.77
#